data_d2c15406947a2d8a38b6319dd1129fe3
#
_entry.id   d2c15406947a2d8a38b6319dd1129fe3
#
_cell.length_a   1.000
_cell.length_b   1.000
_cell.length_c   1.000
_cell.angle_alpha   90.00
_cell.angle_beta   90.00
_cell.angle_gamma   90.00
#
_symmetry.space_group_name_H-M   'P 1'
#
loop_
_entity.id
_entity.type
_entity.pdbx_description
1 polymer ?
#
loop_
_entity_poly.entity_id
_entity_poly.type
_entity_poly.pdbx_seq_one_letter_code
_entity_poly.pdbx_strand_id
1 'polypeptide(L)'
;MLDHHTENNNYKETYAPYLVNSDSLMGTGQLPKFEADLFKTHLHGEEGEARALYLIPTAEVPVTNLVRDSIVKGSDLPLKYVAHTPCFRSEAGSYGKDTRGLIRQHQFEKVELVQISKPSESYKVLEELTNDAEGILQLLELPYRKVILCTGDLGFSLSLIHI
;
A
#
# COMPACT_ATOMS: atom_id res chain seq x y z
N MET A 1 -12.49 -11.02 2.16
CA MET A 1 -11.46 -10.44 1.26
C MET A 1 -10.16 -11.23 1.28
N LEU A 2 -9.50 -11.44 2.43
CA LEU A 2 -8.26 -12.23 2.48
C LEU A 2 -8.46 -13.62 1.90
N ASP A 3 -9.41 -14.39 2.43
CA ASP A 3 -9.70 -15.76 1.96
C ASP A 3 -9.96 -15.80 0.46
N HIS A 4 -10.70 -14.82 -0.07
CA HIS A 4 -10.95 -14.74 -1.51
C HIS A 4 -9.65 -14.65 -2.31
N HIS A 5 -8.73 -13.78 -1.90
CA HIS A 5 -7.47 -13.59 -2.63
C HIS A 5 -6.49 -14.75 -2.43
N THR A 6 -6.48 -15.38 -1.27
CA THR A 6 -5.62 -16.55 -1.02
C THR A 6 -6.12 -17.80 -1.74
N GLU A 7 -7.43 -18.04 -1.75
CA GLU A 7 -8.03 -19.25 -2.32
C GLU A 7 -8.24 -19.17 -3.84
N ASN A 8 -8.61 -17.99 -4.37
CA ASN A 8 -8.99 -17.86 -5.77
C ASN A 8 -7.93 -17.19 -6.65
N ASN A 9 -7.10 -16.30 -6.07
CA ASN A 9 -6.17 -15.45 -6.83
C ASN A 9 -4.70 -15.79 -6.54
N ASN A 10 -4.43 -16.85 -5.75
CA ASN A 10 -3.10 -17.33 -5.40
C ASN A 10 -2.21 -16.30 -4.68
N TYR A 11 -2.80 -15.39 -3.90
CA TYR A 11 -2.02 -14.52 -3.05
C TYR A 11 -1.60 -15.24 -1.77
N LYS A 12 -0.39 -14.94 -1.32
CA LYS A 12 0.12 -15.38 -0.03
C LYS A 12 -0.25 -14.34 1.04
N GLU A 13 -1.03 -14.75 2.03
CA GLU A 13 -1.30 -13.90 3.18
C GLU A 13 0.00 -13.57 3.91
N THR A 14 0.18 -12.29 4.24
CA THR A 14 1.39 -11.77 4.84
C THR A 14 1.05 -10.87 6.01
N TYR A 15 1.59 -11.20 7.16
CA TYR A 15 1.54 -10.32 8.34
C TYR A 15 2.77 -9.43 8.34
N ALA A 16 2.55 -8.13 8.39
CA ALA A 16 3.60 -7.13 8.26
C ALA A 16 3.64 -6.19 9.49
N PRO A 17 4.80 -5.65 9.88
CA PRO A 17 4.90 -4.71 10.98
C PRO A 17 4.18 -3.39 10.66
N TYR A 18 3.57 -2.77 11.69
CA TYR A 18 2.89 -1.48 11.56
C TYR A 18 3.80 -0.27 11.82
N LEU A 19 4.98 -0.52 12.39
CA LEU A 19 6.03 0.48 12.58
C LEU A 19 7.19 0.18 11.63
N VAL A 20 7.60 1.17 10.86
CA VAL A 20 8.67 1.07 9.86
C VAL A 20 9.66 2.22 10.02
N ASN A 21 10.88 2.01 9.52
CA ASN A 21 11.90 3.06 9.49
C ASN A 21 11.76 3.96 8.26
N SER A 22 12.51 5.06 8.23
CA SER A 22 12.55 6.01 7.11
C SER A 22 12.96 5.37 5.79
N ASP A 23 13.91 4.43 5.83
CA ASP A 23 14.43 3.80 4.60
C ASP A 23 13.35 2.97 3.89
N SER A 24 12.48 2.31 4.67
CA SER A 24 11.34 1.57 4.10
C SER A 24 10.35 2.48 3.39
N LEU A 25 10.09 3.66 3.96
CA LEU A 25 9.22 4.68 3.37
C LEU A 25 9.85 5.39 2.17
N MET A 26 11.16 5.59 2.17
CA MET A 26 11.88 6.09 1.00
C MET A 26 11.84 5.09 -0.15
N GLY A 27 12.03 3.81 0.16
CA GLY A 27 12.01 2.74 -0.85
C GLY A 27 10.69 2.61 -1.61
N THR A 28 9.57 3.02 -1.00
CA THR A 28 8.22 3.00 -1.60
C THR A 28 7.69 4.40 -1.97
N GLY A 29 8.53 5.44 -1.86
CA GLY A 29 8.21 6.79 -2.34
C GLY A 29 7.31 7.64 -1.44
N GLN A 30 6.99 7.20 -0.20
CA GLN A 30 6.24 8.01 0.75
C GLN A 30 7.10 9.15 1.31
N LEU A 31 8.37 8.90 1.59
CA LEU A 31 9.31 9.95 1.97
C LEU A 31 10.15 10.38 0.76
N PRO A 32 10.55 11.65 0.72
CA PRO A 32 10.21 12.75 1.64
C PRO A 32 8.86 13.41 1.35
N LYS A 33 8.23 13.13 0.21
CA LYS A 33 7.11 13.89 -0.36
C LYS A 33 5.89 13.97 0.56
N PHE A 34 5.55 12.89 1.24
CA PHE A 34 4.33 12.77 2.05
C PHE A 34 4.62 12.77 3.56
N GLU A 35 5.76 13.33 4.00
CA GLU A 35 6.13 13.33 5.43
C GLU A 35 5.06 13.96 6.32
N ALA A 36 4.37 15.00 5.84
CA ALA A 36 3.31 15.67 6.59
C ALA A 36 2.09 14.77 6.87
N ASP A 37 1.88 13.74 6.05
CA ASP A 37 0.78 12.78 6.21
C ASP A 37 1.13 11.59 7.10
N LEU A 38 2.37 11.49 7.57
CA LEU A 38 2.84 10.38 8.39
C LEU A 38 2.78 10.66 9.88
N PHE A 39 2.37 9.66 10.66
CA PHE A 39 2.57 9.66 12.11
C PHE A 39 3.98 9.18 12.44
N LYS A 40 4.79 10.09 12.99
CA LYS A 40 6.17 9.84 13.37
C LYS A 40 6.28 9.61 14.88
N THR A 41 7.05 8.62 15.27
CA THR A 41 7.42 8.34 16.67
C THR A 41 8.91 8.12 16.79
N HIS A 42 9.39 7.97 18.03
CA HIS A 42 10.81 7.78 18.31
C HIS A 42 11.01 6.61 19.25
N LEU A 43 11.95 5.73 18.96
CA LEU A 43 12.52 4.81 19.92
C LEU A 43 13.61 5.54 20.70
N HIS A 44 13.53 5.51 22.01
CA HIS A 44 14.61 5.96 22.87
C HIS A 44 15.62 4.82 23.01
N GLY A 45 16.82 4.99 22.48
CA GLY A 45 17.96 4.10 22.71
C GLY A 45 18.65 4.41 24.03
N GLU A 46 19.39 3.44 24.58
CA GLU A 46 20.15 3.60 25.83
C GLU A 46 21.22 4.70 25.77
N GLU A 47 21.69 5.10 24.59
CA GLU A 47 22.72 6.12 24.38
C GLU A 47 22.19 7.48 23.89
N GLY A 48 20.87 7.73 24.02
CA GLY A 48 20.29 9.03 23.68
C GLY A 48 20.05 9.28 22.20
N GLU A 49 20.36 8.34 21.30
CA GLU A 49 20.02 8.42 19.90
C GLU A 49 18.55 8.03 19.67
N ALA A 50 17.73 9.03 19.40
CA ALA A 50 16.31 8.81 19.07
C ALA A 50 16.20 8.30 17.61
N ARG A 51 15.87 7.03 17.44
CA ARG A 51 15.60 6.47 16.11
C ARG A 51 14.16 6.76 15.69
N ALA A 52 13.98 7.45 14.58
CA ALA A 52 12.66 7.72 14.04
C ALA A 52 12.00 6.44 13.50
N LEU A 53 10.76 6.22 13.90
CA LEU A 53 9.86 5.21 13.35
C LEU A 53 8.55 5.89 12.94
N TYR A 54 7.84 5.25 12.03
CA TYR A 54 6.60 5.76 11.48
C TYR A 54 5.53 4.67 11.50
N LEU A 55 4.31 5.05 11.84
CA LEU A 55 3.14 4.19 11.61
C LEU A 55 2.89 4.08 10.10
N ILE A 56 2.62 2.89 9.61
CA ILE A 56 2.43 2.66 8.17
C ILE A 56 1.18 3.38 7.64
N PRO A 57 1.29 4.15 6.55
CA PRO A 57 0.13 4.71 5.85
C PRO A 57 -0.58 3.68 4.95
N THR A 58 0.09 2.56 4.68
CA THR A 58 -0.32 1.48 3.80
C THR A 58 0.55 0.26 4.05
N ALA A 59 -0.01 -0.94 3.92
CA ALA A 59 0.75 -2.19 3.99
C ALA A 59 1.73 -2.37 2.81
N GLU A 60 1.55 -1.63 1.71
CA GLU A 60 2.50 -1.58 0.60
C GLU A 60 3.93 -1.38 1.10
N VAL A 61 4.13 -0.48 2.07
CA VAL A 61 5.47 -0.15 2.58
C VAL A 61 6.18 -1.38 3.13
N PRO A 62 5.71 -2.07 4.18
CA PRO A 62 6.42 -3.22 4.72
C PRO A 62 6.39 -4.42 3.76
N VAL A 63 5.33 -4.64 3.01
CA VAL A 63 5.22 -5.81 2.11
C VAL A 63 6.17 -5.70 0.92
N THR A 64 6.29 -4.54 0.28
CA THR A 64 7.25 -4.32 -0.81
C THR A 64 8.70 -4.46 -0.30
N ASN A 65 8.98 -4.03 0.93
CA ASN A 65 10.29 -4.13 1.53
C ASN A 65 10.68 -5.58 1.91
N LEU A 66 9.81 -6.58 1.80
CA LEU A 66 10.17 -7.99 1.99
C LEU A 66 11.25 -8.47 1.01
N VAL A 67 11.33 -7.85 -0.16
CA VAL A 67 12.33 -8.18 -1.18
C VAL A 67 13.44 -7.15 -1.30
N ARG A 68 13.47 -6.15 -0.39
CA ARG A 68 14.54 -5.15 -0.36
C ARG A 68 15.90 -5.83 -0.12
N ASP A 69 16.92 -5.35 -0.83
CA ASP A 69 18.31 -5.86 -0.76
C ASP A 69 18.44 -7.36 -1.06
N SER A 70 17.46 -7.93 -1.78
CA SER A 70 17.46 -9.33 -2.18
C SER A 70 17.46 -9.50 -3.70
N ILE A 71 18.03 -10.61 -4.17
CA ILE A 71 17.95 -11.03 -5.56
C ILE A 71 16.88 -12.10 -5.69
N VAL A 72 15.75 -11.76 -6.33
CA VAL A 72 14.65 -12.70 -6.56
C VAL A 72 14.91 -13.46 -7.86
N LYS A 73 14.78 -14.78 -7.81
CA LYS A 73 14.91 -15.61 -9.01
C LYS A 73 13.75 -15.33 -9.98
N GLY A 74 14.05 -15.20 -11.26
CA GLY A 74 13.03 -14.96 -12.28
C GLY A 74 11.97 -16.06 -12.41
N SER A 75 12.29 -17.30 -11.96
CA SER A 75 11.34 -18.43 -11.90
C SER A 75 10.29 -18.28 -10.80
N ASP A 76 10.57 -17.47 -9.77
CA ASP A 76 9.71 -17.31 -8.61
C ASP A 76 8.71 -16.16 -8.79
N LEU A 77 8.82 -15.40 -9.88
CA LEU A 77 7.97 -14.26 -10.22
C LEU A 77 6.75 -14.69 -11.05
N PRO A 78 5.58 -14.05 -10.85
CA PRO A 78 5.34 -12.99 -9.89
C PRO A 78 5.19 -13.49 -8.45
N LEU A 79 5.71 -12.73 -7.47
CA LEU A 79 5.36 -12.94 -6.07
C LEU A 79 4.08 -12.16 -5.78
N LYS A 80 3.07 -12.82 -5.23
CA LYS A 80 1.76 -12.23 -4.93
C LYS A 80 1.51 -12.25 -3.41
N TYR A 81 1.34 -11.07 -2.82
CA TYR A 81 1.10 -10.92 -1.39
C TYR A 81 -0.20 -10.19 -1.13
N VAL A 82 -0.94 -10.63 -0.12
CA VAL A 82 -2.10 -9.93 0.43
C VAL A 82 -1.88 -9.68 1.91
N ALA A 83 -2.13 -8.47 2.37
CA ALA A 83 -2.01 -8.10 3.77
C ALA A 83 -3.23 -7.30 4.23
N HIS A 84 -3.78 -7.62 5.40
CA HIS A 84 -4.78 -6.84 6.09
C HIS A 84 -4.13 -6.12 7.26
N THR A 85 -4.13 -4.80 7.24
CA THR A 85 -3.51 -3.99 8.29
C THR A 85 -4.34 -2.75 8.60
N PRO A 86 -4.26 -2.24 9.85
CA PRO A 86 -4.55 -0.83 10.08
C PRO A 86 -3.56 0.04 9.29
N CYS A 87 -4.05 1.15 8.78
CA CYS A 87 -3.28 2.17 8.09
C CYS A 87 -3.49 3.51 8.80
N PHE A 88 -2.44 4.33 8.85
CA PHE A 88 -2.42 5.56 9.64
C PHE A 88 -2.02 6.74 8.76
N ARG A 89 -2.90 7.75 8.68
CA ARG A 89 -2.64 8.99 7.92
C ARG A 89 -3.06 10.19 8.72
N SER A 90 -2.22 11.22 8.80
CA SER A 90 -2.56 12.47 9.52
C SER A 90 -3.55 13.32 8.72
N GLU A 91 -3.75 13.04 7.42
CA GLU A 91 -4.67 13.76 6.55
C GLU A 91 -4.40 15.28 6.53
N ALA A 92 -3.12 15.68 6.61
CA ALA A 92 -2.69 17.06 6.80
C ALA A 92 -3.16 18.05 5.71
N GLY A 93 -3.42 17.54 4.49
CA GLY A 93 -3.93 18.33 3.37
C GLY A 93 -5.45 18.32 3.19
N SER A 94 -6.20 17.65 4.06
CA SER A 94 -7.63 17.41 3.88
C SER A 94 -8.46 18.53 4.49
N TYR A 95 -8.68 19.60 3.73
CA TYR A 95 -9.59 20.68 4.11
C TYR A 95 -10.81 20.66 3.18
N GLY A 96 -12.04 20.65 3.72
CA GLY A 96 -13.25 20.87 2.95
C GLY A 96 -14.32 19.77 3.07
N LYS A 97 -15.03 19.47 1.97
CA LYS A 97 -16.24 18.63 1.97
C LYS A 97 -15.98 17.19 2.41
N ASP A 98 -14.81 16.65 2.12
CA ASP A 98 -14.44 15.25 2.39
C ASP A 98 -14.05 14.97 3.84
N THR A 99 -14.07 15.98 4.72
CA THR A 99 -13.75 15.84 6.14
C THR A 99 -14.97 15.52 7.01
N ARG A 100 -16.17 15.48 6.41
CA ARG A 100 -17.43 15.20 7.12
C ARG A 100 -17.72 13.69 7.15
N GLY A 101 -18.22 13.20 8.29
CA GLY A 101 -18.54 11.79 8.48
C GLY A 101 -17.29 10.92 8.69
N LEU A 102 -17.35 9.66 8.25
CA LEU A 102 -16.28 8.67 8.40
C LEU A 102 -15.49 8.41 7.11
N ILE A 103 -15.57 9.32 6.12
CA ILE A 103 -14.92 9.12 4.80
C ILE A 103 -13.39 9.20 4.92
N ARG A 104 -12.89 10.13 5.76
CA ARG A 104 -11.46 10.28 6.04
C ARG A 104 -11.19 10.04 7.52
N GLN A 105 -10.31 9.12 7.80
CA GLN A 105 -9.97 8.70 9.16
C GLN A 105 -8.44 8.68 9.32
N HIS A 106 -7.98 9.04 10.52
CA HIS A 106 -6.56 8.93 10.88
C HIS A 106 -6.08 7.48 10.97
N GLN A 107 -7.01 6.56 11.27
CA GLN A 107 -6.78 5.12 11.28
C GLN A 107 -7.94 4.43 10.59
N PHE A 108 -7.63 3.51 9.67
CA PHE A 108 -8.60 2.69 8.95
C PHE A 108 -7.99 1.34 8.60
N GLU A 109 -8.82 0.36 8.30
CA GLU A 109 -8.39 -0.97 7.90
C GLU A 109 -8.31 -1.06 6.36
N LYS A 110 -7.27 -1.71 5.86
CA LYS A 110 -7.09 -1.92 4.41
C LYS A 110 -6.57 -3.32 4.11
N VAL A 111 -7.17 -3.96 3.13
CA VAL A 111 -6.61 -5.16 2.49
C VAL A 111 -5.79 -4.70 1.29
N GLU A 112 -4.50 -4.94 1.33
CA GLU A 112 -3.52 -4.51 0.33
C GLU A 112 -3.09 -5.70 -0.53
N LEU A 113 -3.07 -5.53 -1.84
CA LEU A 113 -2.52 -6.48 -2.80
C LEU A 113 -1.19 -5.95 -3.34
N VAL A 114 -0.14 -6.74 -3.24
CA VAL A 114 1.18 -6.40 -3.77
C VAL A 114 1.68 -7.52 -4.66
N GLN A 115 2.12 -7.17 -5.85
CA GLN A 115 2.77 -8.12 -6.77
C GLN A 115 4.16 -7.62 -7.14
N ILE A 116 5.16 -8.51 -7.02
CA ILE A 116 6.51 -8.28 -7.50
C ILE A 116 6.66 -9.05 -8.80
N SER A 117 6.89 -8.36 -9.90
CA SER A 117 6.90 -8.93 -11.25
C SER A 117 8.16 -8.57 -12.03
N LYS A 118 8.36 -9.23 -13.17
CA LYS A 118 9.37 -8.81 -14.14
C LYS A 118 8.95 -7.48 -14.78
N PRO A 119 9.88 -6.54 -15.03
CA PRO A 119 9.54 -5.27 -15.69
C PRO A 119 8.78 -5.43 -17.03
N SER A 120 9.13 -6.44 -17.80
CA SER A 120 8.46 -6.73 -19.08
C SER A 120 7.00 -7.18 -18.96
N GLU A 121 6.57 -7.60 -17.76
CA GLU A 121 5.23 -8.13 -17.48
C GLU A 121 4.40 -7.16 -16.64
N SER A 122 4.97 -6.01 -16.23
CA SER A 122 4.36 -5.11 -15.24
C SER A 122 2.96 -4.63 -15.63
N TYR A 123 2.73 -4.25 -16.88
CA TYR A 123 1.41 -3.80 -17.33
C TYR A 123 0.37 -4.93 -17.34
N LYS A 124 0.77 -6.16 -17.72
CA LYS A 124 -0.11 -7.32 -17.66
C LYS A 124 -0.48 -7.62 -16.20
N VAL A 125 0.51 -7.60 -15.32
CA VAL A 125 0.33 -7.83 -13.88
C VAL A 125 -0.54 -6.73 -13.23
N LEU A 126 -0.42 -5.48 -13.68
CA LEU A 126 -1.29 -4.38 -13.25
C LEU A 126 -2.76 -4.65 -13.61
N GLU A 127 -3.04 -5.12 -14.84
CA GLU A 127 -4.41 -5.47 -15.23
C GLU A 127 -4.95 -6.66 -14.41
N GLU A 128 -4.14 -7.68 -14.15
CA GLU A 128 -4.52 -8.81 -13.30
C GLU A 128 -4.85 -8.33 -11.87
N LEU A 129 -3.97 -7.54 -11.26
CA LEU A 129 -4.18 -6.98 -9.91
C LEU A 129 -5.44 -6.10 -9.86
N THR A 130 -5.67 -5.32 -10.89
CA THR A 130 -6.86 -4.49 -11.03
C THR A 130 -8.13 -5.36 -11.06
N ASN A 131 -8.14 -6.42 -11.85
CA ASN A 131 -9.27 -7.35 -11.93
C ASN A 131 -9.51 -8.08 -10.60
N ASP A 132 -8.43 -8.46 -9.89
CA ASP A 132 -8.51 -9.07 -8.57
C ASP A 132 -9.20 -8.13 -7.56
N ALA A 133 -8.89 -6.83 -7.60
CA ALA A 133 -9.51 -5.81 -6.76
C ALA A 133 -10.98 -5.55 -7.16
N GLU A 134 -11.27 -5.43 -8.47
CA GLU A 134 -12.64 -5.26 -8.99
C GLU A 134 -13.54 -6.44 -8.61
N GLY A 135 -13.00 -7.66 -8.59
CA GLY A 135 -13.72 -8.87 -8.19
C GLY A 135 -14.34 -8.77 -6.80
N ILE A 136 -13.70 -8.10 -5.85
CA ILE A 136 -14.28 -7.87 -4.52
C ILE A 136 -15.49 -6.94 -4.59
N LEU A 137 -15.42 -5.85 -5.37
CA LEU A 137 -16.53 -4.91 -5.52
C LEU A 137 -17.74 -5.58 -6.19
N GLN A 138 -17.46 -6.45 -7.18
CA GLN A 138 -18.48 -7.23 -7.86
C GLN A 138 -19.16 -8.24 -6.92
N LEU A 139 -18.39 -8.95 -6.11
CA LEU A 139 -18.90 -9.89 -5.11
C LEU A 139 -19.75 -9.20 -4.03
N LEU A 140 -19.44 -7.96 -3.72
CA LEU A 140 -20.19 -7.15 -2.76
C LEU A 140 -21.38 -6.41 -3.42
N GLU A 141 -21.56 -6.57 -4.74
CA GLU A 141 -22.59 -5.87 -5.53
C GLU A 141 -22.53 -4.34 -5.37
N LEU A 142 -21.31 -3.80 -5.19
CA LEU A 142 -21.08 -2.36 -5.06
C LEU A 142 -20.91 -1.71 -6.43
N PRO A 143 -21.62 -0.62 -6.74
CA PRO A 143 -21.38 0.15 -7.96
C PRO A 143 -20.04 0.87 -7.86
N TYR A 144 -19.22 0.78 -8.91
CA TYR A 144 -17.92 1.45 -8.98
C TYR A 144 -17.59 1.89 -10.40
N ARG A 145 -16.58 2.74 -10.53
CA ARG A 145 -15.98 3.13 -11.79
C ARG A 145 -14.47 2.95 -11.71
N LYS A 146 -13.89 2.32 -12.71
CA LYS A 146 -12.44 2.33 -12.94
C LYS A 146 -12.07 3.61 -13.68
N VAL A 147 -11.21 4.43 -13.09
CA VAL A 147 -10.83 5.73 -13.64
C VAL A 147 -9.32 5.76 -13.88
N ILE A 148 -8.94 6.16 -15.08
CA ILE A 148 -7.53 6.49 -15.39
C ILE A 148 -7.26 7.87 -14.81
N LEU A 149 -6.18 7.99 -14.04
CA LEU A 149 -5.77 9.28 -13.50
C LEU A 149 -5.40 10.27 -14.62
N CYS A 150 -5.81 11.51 -14.44
CA CYS A 150 -5.32 12.59 -15.30
C CYS A 150 -3.84 12.89 -15.00
N THR A 151 -3.15 13.48 -15.97
CA THR A 151 -1.70 13.74 -15.85
C THR A 151 -1.33 14.63 -14.67
N GLY A 152 -2.24 15.49 -14.20
CA GLY A 152 -2.02 16.33 -13.03
C GLY A 152 -2.03 15.58 -11.70
N ASP A 153 -2.70 14.43 -11.65
CA ASP A 153 -2.83 13.58 -10.45
C ASP A 153 -1.91 12.35 -10.49
N LEU A 154 -1.24 12.12 -11.63
CA LEU A 154 -0.26 11.05 -11.75
C LEU A 154 0.96 11.34 -10.86
N GLY A 155 1.05 10.64 -9.74
CA GLY A 155 2.29 10.56 -8.99
C GLY A 155 3.33 9.71 -9.74
N PHE A 156 4.58 9.79 -9.33
CA PHE A 156 5.70 9.07 -9.95
C PHE A 156 5.47 7.55 -10.09
N SER A 157 4.72 6.96 -9.17
CA SER A 157 4.46 5.52 -9.08
C SER A 157 3.00 5.13 -9.38
N LEU A 158 2.15 6.06 -9.82
CA LEU A 158 0.73 5.80 -10.05
C LEU A 158 0.40 5.65 -11.52
N SER A 159 -0.49 4.73 -11.87
CA SER A 159 -1.03 4.58 -13.22
C SER A 159 -2.56 4.51 -13.27
N LEU A 160 -3.20 3.95 -12.27
CA LEU A 160 -4.66 3.77 -12.18
C LEU A 160 -5.18 4.02 -10.76
N ILE A 161 -6.43 4.43 -10.67
CA ILE A 161 -7.19 4.49 -9.41
C ILE A 161 -8.62 3.97 -9.63
N HIS A 162 -9.20 3.39 -8.58
CA HIS A 162 -10.61 2.99 -8.52
C HIS A 162 -11.41 3.99 -7.66
N ILE A 163 -12.57 4.41 -8.14
CA ILE A 163 -13.51 5.27 -7.44
C ILE A 163 -14.89 4.62 -7.43
#